data_9caa288e585aca566f26c4178a90d416
#
_entry.id   9caa288e585aca566f26c4178a90d416
#
_cell.length_a   1.000
_cell.length_b   1.000
_cell.length_c   1.000
_cell.angle_alpha   90.00
_cell.angle_beta   90.00
_cell.angle_gamma   90.00
#
_symmetry.space_group_name_H-M   'P 1'
#
loop_
_entity.id
_entity.type
_entity.pdbx_description
1 polymer ?
#
loop_
_entity_poly.entity_id
_entity_poly.type
_entity_poly.pdbx_seq_one_letter_code
_entity_poly.pdbx_strand_id
1 'polypeptide(L)'
;DTRKRYDTMQWLFFQVAHIGPMFGQANHFNSQAKDNLYARDRYNNETLRLYRVLENRLGKSLWLGCDEYTIADIATYPWCKGHKDRGVDRATFPNFMRWFEAMEARPAVQRNNAMAAEIRARISKAAEGQPTINIYDTRDNAERLIRGTRAETLK
;
A
#
# COMPACT_ATOMS: atom_id res chain seq x y z
N ASP A 1 -14.47 -24.03 -4.78
CA ASP A 1 -13.78 -24.28 -6.07
C ASP A 1 -12.27 -24.08 -5.87
N THR A 2 -11.51 -25.16 -6.07
CA THR A 2 -10.06 -25.20 -5.88
C THR A 2 -9.33 -24.24 -6.82
N ARG A 3 -9.75 -24.10 -8.07
CA ARG A 3 -9.14 -23.19 -9.04
C ARG A 3 -9.31 -21.74 -8.62
N LYS A 4 -10.51 -21.33 -8.24
CA LYS A 4 -10.79 -19.96 -7.74
C LYS A 4 -9.98 -19.65 -6.49
N ARG A 5 -9.84 -20.63 -5.59
CA ARG A 5 -9.02 -20.48 -4.38
C ARG A 5 -7.56 -20.19 -4.73
N TYR A 6 -6.95 -20.96 -5.63
CA TYR A 6 -5.54 -20.77 -5.98
C TYR A 6 -5.31 -19.49 -6.79
N ASP A 7 -6.23 -19.11 -7.68
CA ASP A 7 -6.15 -17.83 -8.38
C ASP A 7 -6.22 -16.65 -7.39
N THR A 8 -7.13 -16.69 -6.43
CA THR A 8 -7.21 -15.68 -5.35
C THR A 8 -5.94 -15.64 -4.52
N MET A 9 -5.39 -16.79 -4.11
CA MET A 9 -4.15 -16.86 -3.33
C MET A 9 -2.95 -16.32 -4.10
N GLN A 10 -2.83 -16.62 -5.39
CA GLN A 10 -1.77 -16.10 -6.24
C GLN A 10 -1.74 -14.56 -6.22
N TRP A 11 -2.88 -13.92 -6.38
CA TRP A 11 -2.96 -12.46 -6.38
C TRP A 11 -2.82 -11.85 -4.98
N LEU A 12 -3.26 -12.56 -3.94
CA LEU A 12 -2.99 -12.17 -2.57
C LEU A 12 -1.49 -12.23 -2.25
N PHE A 13 -0.79 -13.30 -2.64
CA PHE A 13 0.66 -13.39 -2.49
C PHE A 13 1.41 -12.36 -3.33
N PHE A 14 0.93 -12.05 -4.53
CA PHE A 14 1.49 -10.96 -5.32
C PHE A 14 1.38 -9.61 -4.59
N GLN A 15 0.25 -9.34 -3.93
CA GLN A 15 0.11 -8.15 -3.11
C GLN A 15 1.10 -8.16 -1.92
N VAL A 16 1.15 -9.25 -1.15
CA VAL A 16 1.97 -9.35 0.07
C VAL A 16 3.47 -9.29 -0.25
N ALA A 17 3.91 -9.95 -1.33
CA ALA A 17 5.32 -10.06 -1.68
C ALA A 17 5.85 -8.88 -2.52
N HIS A 18 5.00 -8.19 -3.27
CA HIS A 18 5.43 -7.16 -4.22
C HIS A 18 4.76 -5.81 -3.97
N ILE A 19 3.43 -5.72 -4.07
CA ILE A 19 2.74 -4.42 -4.01
C ILE A 19 2.98 -3.74 -2.67
N GLY A 20 2.68 -4.41 -1.55
CA GLY A 20 2.87 -3.86 -0.21
C GLY A 20 4.29 -3.38 0.02
N PRO A 21 5.30 -4.27 -0.08
CA PRO A 21 6.69 -3.92 0.17
C PRO A 21 7.22 -2.83 -0.78
N MET A 22 7.02 -2.96 -2.09
CA MET A 22 7.60 -2.03 -3.06
C MET A 22 6.94 -0.65 -3.02
N PHE A 23 5.61 -0.59 -2.85
CA PHE A 23 4.90 0.68 -2.70
C PHE A 23 5.26 1.37 -1.38
N GLY A 24 5.49 0.58 -0.31
CA GLY A 24 6.01 1.07 0.97
C GLY A 24 7.39 1.71 0.82
N GLN A 25 8.32 1.02 0.15
CA GLN A 25 9.66 1.57 -0.15
C GLN A 25 9.57 2.84 -1.01
N ALA A 26 8.77 2.83 -2.07
CA ALA A 26 8.56 4.03 -2.89
C ALA A 26 8.05 5.22 -2.07
N ASN A 27 7.09 5.00 -1.16
CA ASN A 27 6.61 6.04 -0.26
C ASN A 27 7.71 6.55 0.67
N HIS A 28 8.52 5.66 1.25
CA HIS A 28 9.64 6.03 2.12
C HIS A 28 10.65 6.93 1.39
N PHE A 29 11.14 6.51 0.23
CA PHE A 29 12.15 7.28 -0.51
C PHE A 29 11.59 8.55 -1.18
N ASN A 30 10.29 8.65 -1.37
CA ASN A 30 9.65 9.88 -1.84
C ASN A 30 9.32 10.88 -0.70
N SER A 31 9.28 10.44 0.57
CA SER A 31 8.89 11.30 1.70
C SER A 31 10.00 11.53 2.71
N GLN A 32 10.69 10.48 3.15
CA GLN A 32 11.65 10.53 4.27
C GLN A 32 13.11 10.60 3.81
N ALA A 33 13.48 9.87 2.77
CA ALA A 33 14.86 9.74 2.30
C ALA A 33 15.00 10.24 0.85
N LYS A 34 14.49 11.45 0.58
CA LYS A 34 14.36 12.03 -0.77
C LYS A 34 15.70 12.22 -1.48
N ASP A 35 16.78 12.39 -0.75
CA ASP A 35 18.12 12.63 -1.28
C ASP A 35 18.77 11.36 -1.86
N ASN A 36 18.27 10.18 -1.52
CA ASN A 36 18.70 8.93 -2.13
C ASN A 36 18.01 8.73 -3.49
N LEU A 37 18.51 9.45 -4.50
CA LEU A 37 17.93 9.47 -5.84
C LEU A 37 17.89 8.08 -6.47
N TYR A 38 18.93 7.27 -6.30
CA TYR A 38 18.98 5.91 -6.85
C TYR A 38 17.86 5.03 -6.30
N ALA A 39 17.69 4.99 -4.98
CA ALA A 39 16.64 4.17 -4.37
C ALA A 39 15.24 4.69 -4.74
N ARG A 40 15.05 6.00 -4.75
CA ARG A 40 13.80 6.64 -5.16
C ARG A 40 13.40 6.24 -6.57
N ASP A 41 14.31 6.37 -7.54
CA ASP A 41 14.03 6.07 -8.94
C ASP A 41 13.82 4.55 -9.14
N ARG A 42 14.64 3.72 -8.47
CA ARG A 42 14.48 2.26 -8.49
C ARG A 42 13.08 1.83 -8.03
N TYR A 43 12.61 2.32 -6.89
CA TYR A 43 11.32 1.92 -6.34
C TYR A 43 10.14 2.55 -7.07
N ASN A 44 10.27 3.77 -7.59
CA ASN A 44 9.25 4.37 -8.44
C ASN A 44 9.09 3.58 -9.76
N ASN A 45 10.16 3.19 -10.41
CA ASN A 45 10.11 2.36 -11.61
C ASN A 45 9.48 0.99 -11.33
N GLU A 46 9.85 0.34 -10.21
CA GLU A 46 9.24 -0.92 -9.80
C GLU A 46 7.73 -0.75 -9.52
N THR A 47 7.34 0.33 -8.87
CA THR A 47 5.92 0.65 -8.62
C THR A 47 5.14 0.74 -9.95
N LEU A 48 5.66 1.45 -10.95
CA LEU A 48 5.02 1.53 -12.27
C LEU A 48 4.95 0.18 -12.97
N ARG A 49 6.00 -0.64 -12.86
CA ARG A 49 5.99 -2.02 -13.39
C ARG A 49 4.88 -2.85 -12.74
N LEU A 50 4.68 -2.74 -11.42
CA LEU A 50 3.63 -3.46 -10.69
C LEU A 50 2.24 -2.97 -11.09
N TYR A 51 2.02 -1.67 -11.29
CA TYR A 51 0.77 -1.16 -11.89
C TYR A 51 0.52 -1.74 -13.28
N ARG A 52 1.56 -1.94 -14.10
CA ARG A 52 1.41 -2.58 -15.42
C ARG A 52 0.98 -4.04 -15.29
N VAL A 53 1.45 -4.77 -14.28
CA VAL A 53 0.99 -6.14 -14.00
C VAL A 53 -0.49 -6.14 -13.61
N LEU A 54 -0.92 -5.20 -12.76
CA LEU A 54 -2.34 -5.04 -12.40
C LEU A 54 -3.20 -4.69 -13.62
N GLU A 55 -2.75 -3.75 -14.46
CA GLU A 55 -3.42 -3.36 -15.69
C GLU A 55 -3.67 -4.58 -16.61
N ASN A 56 -2.60 -5.37 -16.83
CA ASN A 56 -2.67 -6.55 -17.68
C ASN A 56 -3.62 -7.63 -17.11
N ARG A 57 -3.63 -7.82 -15.79
CA ARG A 57 -4.57 -8.74 -15.13
C ARG A 57 -6.02 -8.25 -15.27
N LEU A 58 -6.24 -7.00 -14.96
CA LEU A 58 -7.58 -6.38 -14.96
C LEU A 58 -8.14 -6.16 -16.38
N GLY A 59 -7.29 -6.23 -17.40
CA GLY A 59 -7.72 -6.34 -18.79
C GLY A 59 -8.29 -7.71 -19.17
N LYS A 60 -8.03 -8.74 -18.35
CA LYS A 60 -8.49 -10.12 -18.57
C LYS A 60 -9.57 -10.56 -17.57
N SER A 61 -9.79 -9.80 -16.51
CA SER A 61 -10.69 -10.13 -15.42
C SER A 61 -11.27 -8.86 -14.81
N LEU A 62 -12.48 -8.94 -14.28
CA LEU A 62 -13.08 -7.80 -13.57
C LEU A 62 -12.39 -7.53 -12.22
N TRP A 63 -11.90 -8.59 -11.57
CA TRP A 63 -11.28 -8.58 -10.25
C TRP A 63 -9.92 -9.29 -10.27
N LEU A 64 -9.12 -9.13 -9.22
CA LEU A 64 -7.75 -9.67 -9.18
C LEU A 64 -7.72 -11.20 -9.05
N GLY A 65 -8.42 -11.76 -8.07
CA GLY A 65 -8.32 -13.17 -7.74
C GLY A 65 -9.00 -14.11 -8.73
N CYS A 66 -10.13 -13.69 -9.28
CA CYS A 66 -10.93 -14.40 -10.28
C CYS A 66 -11.93 -13.39 -10.84
N ASP A 67 -12.98 -13.79 -11.53
CA ASP A 67 -14.02 -12.85 -11.97
C ASP A 67 -14.97 -12.42 -10.83
N GLU A 68 -14.58 -12.63 -9.59
CA GLU A 68 -15.33 -12.29 -8.39
C GLU A 68 -14.49 -11.41 -7.45
N TYR A 69 -15.14 -10.54 -6.70
CA TYR A 69 -14.53 -9.74 -5.63
C TYR A 69 -14.00 -10.64 -4.51
N THR A 70 -12.72 -10.52 -4.19
CA THR A 70 -12.02 -11.39 -3.24
C THR A 70 -11.14 -10.61 -2.27
N ILE A 71 -10.54 -11.34 -1.32
CA ILE A 71 -9.52 -10.80 -0.39
C ILE A 71 -8.29 -10.23 -1.12
N ALA A 72 -7.99 -10.67 -2.34
CA ALA A 72 -6.91 -10.12 -3.14
C ALA A 72 -7.18 -8.65 -3.50
N ASP A 73 -8.43 -8.31 -3.86
CA ASP A 73 -8.87 -6.95 -4.13
C ASP A 73 -8.84 -6.09 -2.88
N ILE A 74 -9.36 -6.64 -1.77
CA ILE A 74 -9.39 -5.95 -0.46
C ILE A 74 -7.98 -5.59 -0.01
N ALA A 75 -7.02 -6.52 -0.11
CA ALA A 75 -5.65 -6.31 0.34
C ALA A 75 -4.86 -5.34 -0.59
N THR A 76 -5.14 -5.36 -1.89
CA THR A 76 -4.41 -4.55 -2.88
C THR A 76 -4.88 -3.09 -2.90
N TYR A 77 -6.18 -2.84 -2.83
CA TYR A 77 -6.76 -1.51 -2.99
C TYR A 77 -6.14 -0.42 -2.10
N PRO A 78 -5.90 -0.60 -0.79
CA PRO A 78 -5.37 0.46 0.06
C PRO A 78 -3.99 0.96 -0.37
N TRP A 79 -3.15 0.07 -0.92
CA TRP A 79 -1.84 0.39 -1.43
C TRP A 79 -1.88 1.21 -2.72
N CYS A 80 -2.97 1.10 -3.47
CA CYS A 80 -3.14 1.78 -4.74
C CYS A 80 -3.70 3.20 -4.64
N LYS A 81 -4.05 3.70 -3.45
CA LYS A 81 -4.62 5.04 -3.25
C LYS A 81 -3.70 6.18 -3.71
N GLY A 82 -2.39 5.98 -3.68
CA GLY A 82 -1.40 6.94 -4.18
C GLY A 82 -1.11 6.84 -5.70
N HIS A 83 -1.99 6.22 -6.49
CA HIS A 83 -1.76 6.01 -7.91
C HIS A 83 -1.54 7.31 -8.71
N LYS A 84 -2.28 8.39 -8.37
CA LYS A 84 -2.16 9.69 -9.05
C LYS A 84 -0.77 10.31 -8.91
N ASP A 85 -0.18 10.22 -7.71
CA ASP A 85 1.15 10.75 -7.44
C ASP A 85 2.26 10.01 -8.20
N ARG A 86 1.92 8.87 -8.82
CA ARG A 86 2.80 8.03 -9.63
C ARG A 86 2.50 8.11 -11.12
N GLY A 87 1.66 9.06 -11.55
CA GLY A 87 1.29 9.24 -12.95
C GLY A 87 0.42 8.11 -13.52
N VAL A 88 -0.26 7.36 -12.66
CA VAL A 88 -1.21 6.32 -13.08
C VAL A 88 -2.56 6.96 -13.26
N ASP A 89 -3.05 6.97 -14.49
CA ASP A 89 -4.30 7.57 -14.91
C ASP A 89 -5.10 6.67 -15.85
N ARG A 90 -6.30 7.13 -16.23
CA ARG A 90 -7.21 6.39 -17.11
C ARG A 90 -6.68 6.24 -18.56
N ALA A 91 -5.87 7.18 -19.03
CA ALA A 91 -5.34 7.13 -20.39
C ALA A 91 -4.30 6.00 -20.52
N THR A 92 -3.50 5.81 -19.48
CA THR A 92 -2.39 4.86 -19.47
C THR A 92 -2.75 3.51 -18.84
N PHE A 93 -3.71 3.50 -17.89
CA PHE A 93 -4.12 2.34 -17.09
C PHE A 93 -5.64 2.22 -17.01
N PRO A 94 -6.38 2.07 -18.11
CA PRO A 94 -7.84 2.11 -18.13
C PRO A 94 -8.49 0.98 -17.34
N ASN A 95 -7.94 -0.24 -17.37
CA ASN A 95 -8.50 -1.39 -16.67
C ASN A 95 -8.26 -1.31 -15.16
N PHE A 96 -7.07 -0.86 -14.75
CA PHE A 96 -6.78 -0.56 -13.35
C PHE A 96 -7.72 0.53 -12.83
N MET A 97 -7.93 1.62 -13.56
CA MET A 97 -8.80 2.70 -13.12
C MET A 97 -10.27 2.26 -13.00
N ARG A 98 -10.76 1.44 -13.94
CA ARG A 98 -12.08 0.82 -13.83
C ARG A 98 -12.24 0.02 -12.54
N TRP A 99 -11.25 -0.83 -12.23
CA TRP A 99 -11.23 -1.63 -11.00
C TRP A 99 -11.14 -0.75 -9.76
N PHE A 100 -10.26 0.24 -9.76
CA PHE A 100 -10.05 1.14 -8.62
C PHE A 100 -11.34 1.89 -8.27
N GLU A 101 -12.04 2.42 -9.26
CA GLU A 101 -13.34 3.10 -9.09
C GLU A 101 -14.43 2.13 -8.59
N ALA A 102 -14.47 0.90 -9.13
CA ALA A 102 -15.37 -0.12 -8.64
C ALA A 102 -15.12 -0.48 -7.17
N MET A 103 -13.86 -0.47 -6.73
CA MET A 103 -13.49 -0.61 -5.32
C MET A 103 -13.99 0.58 -4.49
N GLU A 104 -13.76 1.82 -4.95
CA GLU A 104 -14.19 3.04 -4.23
C GLU A 104 -15.71 3.15 -4.11
N ALA A 105 -16.46 2.69 -5.09
CA ALA A 105 -17.93 2.70 -5.09
C ALA A 105 -18.53 1.74 -4.05
N ARG A 106 -17.77 0.79 -3.49
CA ARG A 106 -18.30 -0.17 -2.51
C ARG A 106 -18.63 0.49 -1.17
N PRO A 107 -19.85 0.33 -0.63
CA PRO A 107 -20.22 0.98 0.64
C PRO A 107 -19.31 0.65 1.82
N ALA A 108 -18.77 -0.58 1.89
CA ALA A 108 -17.84 -0.98 2.93
C ALA A 108 -16.49 -0.24 2.79
N VAL A 109 -16.02 -0.01 1.57
CA VAL A 109 -14.79 0.75 1.29
C VAL A 109 -14.98 2.22 1.65
N GLN A 110 -16.13 2.81 1.32
CA GLN A 110 -16.46 4.19 1.68
C GLN A 110 -16.49 4.38 3.21
N ARG A 111 -17.15 3.47 3.95
CA ARG A 111 -17.15 3.51 5.42
C ARG A 111 -15.73 3.39 6.00
N ASN A 112 -14.92 2.47 5.47
CA ASN A 112 -13.52 2.34 5.89
C ASN A 112 -12.70 3.60 5.60
N ASN A 113 -12.90 4.22 4.45
CA ASN A 113 -12.21 5.45 4.08
C ASN A 113 -12.57 6.62 5.01
N ALA A 114 -13.85 6.77 5.35
CA ALA A 114 -14.31 7.77 6.30
C ALA A 114 -13.70 7.54 7.70
N MET A 115 -13.79 6.32 8.22
CA MET A 115 -13.19 5.96 9.52
C MET A 115 -11.67 6.19 9.53
N ALA A 116 -10.97 5.81 8.47
CA ALA A 116 -9.53 6.03 8.36
C ALA A 116 -9.16 7.52 8.36
N ALA A 117 -9.98 8.38 7.75
CA ALA A 117 -9.79 9.82 7.79
C ALA A 117 -9.95 10.40 9.21
N GLU A 118 -10.99 9.98 9.93
CA GLU A 118 -11.22 10.38 11.33
C GLU A 118 -10.07 9.94 12.25
N ILE A 119 -9.62 8.69 12.12
CA ILE A 119 -8.51 8.15 12.91
C ILE A 119 -7.23 8.94 12.64
N ARG A 120 -6.93 9.24 11.37
CA ARG A 120 -5.74 10.05 11.00
C ARG A 120 -5.81 11.44 11.60
N ALA A 121 -6.96 12.11 11.52
CA ALA A 121 -7.16 13.43 12.13
C ALA A 121 -6.93 13.40 13.65
N ARG A 122 -7.43 12.37 14.34
CA ARG A 122 -7.21 12.19 15.78
C ARG A 122 -5.73 11.95 16.12
N ILE A 123 -5.03 11.11 15.33
CA ILE A 123 -3.61 10.82 15.52
C ILE A 123 -2.79 12.09 15.27
N SER A 124 -3.07 12.83 14.18
CA SER A 124 -2.38 14.09 13.87
C SER A 124 -2.52 15.09 15.01
N LYS A 125 -3.75 15.28 15.52
CA LYS A 125 -4.01 16.17 16.64
C LYS A 125 -3.30 15.73 17.93
N ALA A 126 -3.24 14.42 18.20
CA ALA A 126 -2.55 13.90 19.38
C ALA A 126 -1.01 14.01 19.27
N ALA A 127 -0.48 14.07 18.06
CA ALA A 127 0.95 14.22 17.79
C ALA A 127 1.42 15.70 17.75
N GLU A 128 0.50 16.67 17.79
CA GLU A 128 0.85 18.09 17.83
C GLU A 128 1.70 18.38 19.07
N GLY A 129 2.89 18.95 18.84
CA GLY A 129 3.84 19.29 19.90
C GLY A 129 4.68 18.13 20.44
N GLN A 130 4.50 16.91 19.91
CA GLN A 130 5.34 15.75 20.26
C GLN A 130 6.55 15.67 19.32
N PRO A 131 7.73 15.27 19.83
CA PRO A 131 8.89 15.03 18.96
C PRO A 131 8.56 13.91 17.96
N THR A 132 8.85 14.16 16.69
CA THR A 132 8.69 13.15 15.64
C THR A 132 9.73 12.05 15.82
N ILE A 133 9.30 10.86 16.22
CA ILE A 133 10.17 9.69 16.28
C ILE A 133 10.20 9.08 14.89
N ASN A 134 11.33 9.25 14.20
CA ASN A 134 11.56 8.53 12.94
C ASN A 134 12.12 7.14 13.28
N ILE A 135 11.24 6.13 13.24
CA ILE A 135 11.62 4.74 13.52
C ILE A 135 12.66 4.15 12.54
N TYR A 136 12.92 4.85 11.44
CA TYR A 136 13.87 4.40 10.40
C TYR A 136 15.22 5.10 10.46
N ASP A 137 15.41 6.07 11.35
CA ASP A 137 16.47 7.07 11.21
C ASP A 137 17.64 6.92 12.17
N THR A 138 17.81 5.87 12.93
CA THR A 138 19.01 5.87 13.78
C THR A 138 19.56 4.49 14.07
N ARG A 139 20.89 4.46 14.23
CA ARG A 139 21.65 3.38 14.85
C ARG A 139 21.02 2.95 16.18
N ASP A 140 20.55 3.91 16.96
CA ASP A 140 19.88 3.70 18.25
C ASP A 140 18.54 2.97 18.11
N ASN A 141 17.77 3.23 17.03
CA ASN A 141 16.54 2.51 16.76
C ASN A 141 16.82 1.06 16.32
N ALA A 142 17.87 0.82 15.54
CA ALA A 142 18.29 -0.54 15.18
C ALA A 142 18.71 -1.32 16.44
N GLU A 143 19.44 -0.70 17.35
CA GLU A 143 19.82 -1.32 18.61
C GLU A 143 18.62 -1.59 19.52
N ARG A 144 17.65 -0.68 19.61
CA ARG A 144 16.38 -0.88 20.34
C ARG A 144 15.56 -2.03 19.77
N LEU A 145 15.46 -2.13 18.45
CA LEU A 145 14.73 -3.21 17.77
C LEU A 145 15.41 -4.56 17.98
N ILE A 146 16.75 -4.60 17.96
CA ILE A 146 17.52 -5.85 18.16
C ILE A 146 17.52 -6.29 19.63
N ARG A 147 17.64 -5.34 20.57
CA ARG A 147 17.71 -5.67 22.00
C ARG A 147 16.33 -5.92 22.63
N GLY A 148 15.25 -5.67 21.89
CA GLY A 148 13.88 -5.61 22.44
C GLY A 148 13.72 -4.40 23.35
N THR A 149 12.53 -3.83 23.38
CA THR A 149 12.16 -2.92 24.46
C THR A 149 12.12 -3.74 25.74
N ARG A 150 13.13 -3.65 26.58
CA ARG A 150 12.97 -4.09 27.98
C ARG A 150 11.77 -3.32 28.51
N ALA A 151 10.78 -4.06 28.97
CA ALA A 151 9.59 -3.55 29.63
C ALA A 151 10.03 -2.86 30.94
N GLU A 152 10.43 -1.58 30.84
CA GLU A 152 10.68 -0.70 32.00
C GLU A 152 9.57 0.32 32.18
N THR A 153 8.36 0.03 31.72
CA THR A 153 7.20 0.91 31.96
C THR A 153 5.95 0.13 32.35
N LEU A 154 6.07 -0.71 33.36
CA LEU A 154 4.93 -1.15 34.17
C LEU A 154 5.40 -1.13 35.65
N LYS A 155 5.48 0.06 36.21
CA LYS A 155 5.34 0.33 37.63
C LYS A 155 4.31 1.40 37.82
#